data_1b17cf792c86e37e0b465081e3d738a9
#
_entry.id   1b17cf792c86e37e0b465081e3d738a9
#
_cell.length_a   1.000
_cell.length_b   1.000
_cell.length_c   1.000
_cell.angle_alpha   90.00
_cell.angle_beta   90.00
_cell.angle_gamma   90.00
#
_symmetry.space_group_name_H-M   'P 1'
#
loop_
_entity.id
_entity.type
_entity.pdbx_description
1 polymer ?
#
loop_
_entity_poly.entity_id
_entity_poly.type
_entity_poly.pdbx_seq_one_letter_code
_entity_poly.pdbx_strand_id
1 'polypeptide(L)'
;MNGYDALARILKREGVEFISAFPLQHLIEACAKIGIRPIICRQERAGVNIADGFSRISNGRKFGVFTMQHGPGAENCFAGVAQAYADSVPMLVLPGGEPLSRHGVSPTFEAIQNFQHVTKWAAKINKVAFIPDMMRRAMVQMKNGHPGPVMLEMPADVMSAEYPSEEIEYTPVLKKTSAAASEDVRDLVSMILKSSNPIIVAGQGVLYSEATQRLVEFAELAQIPVMTTLAGKSAFPEDHKLSLGTGGLSRTLMVKRFLETTDFAVGVGTSFTRNIFTAPMPEGIAMGQVTNCAEDLSKDYKVDFGAVGDVNLVLQQMIEEYKSQNGPQVRGGQDVVGRLVKVRAEFEAEWEPSHTSDEVPVSPYRVFRELQNSFDVAKTIITHDSGYPRDQLVPMWKSLSPRGYIGWGKSTQLGYGLGLAIGAKLAAPEKHVINIMGEAAFGMSGLDLETAVRSEIPILTVVLNNSVMTNYNNHMPEATKIFRSNELGGNYAKIAEGLGAYSERVENPHELKGAIKRVQNANQEGRPALLEVISKVEHNVSK
;
A
#
# COMPACT_ATOMS: atom_id res chain seq x y z
N MET A 1 26.89 -3.07 -27.53
CA MET A 1 25.58 -3.12 -26.89
C MET A 1 24.80 -1.82 -27.14
N ASN A 2 23.48 -1.83 -27.09
CA ASN A 2 22.68 -0.61 -27.25
C ASN A 2 22.24 -0.03 -25.88
N GLY A 3 21.46 1.06 -25.90
CA GLY A 3 20.99 1.71 -24.69
C GLY A 3 20.06 0.84 -23.83
N TYR A 4 19.25 -0.05 -24.42
CA TYR A 4 18.42 -0.99 -23.67
C TYR A 4 19.28 -2.02 -22.91
N ASP A 5 20.34 -2.53 -23.54
CA ASP A 5 21.28 -3.46 -22.89
C ASP A 5 22.02 -2.77 -21.73
N ALA A 6 22.44 -1.51 -21.93
CA ALA A 6 23.08 -0.71 -20.89
C ALA A 6 22.16 -0.48 -19.71
N LEU A 7 20.90 -0.08 -19.95
CA LEU A 7 19.90 0.14 -18.92
C LEU A 7 19.61 -1.15 -18.14
N ALA A 8 19.40 -2.28 -18.84
CA ALA A 8 19.17 -3.57 -18.21
C ALA A 8 20.30 -3.97 -17.25
N ARG A 9 21.59 -3.78 -17.68
CA ARG A 9 22.73 -4.06 -16.81
C ARG A 9 22.77 -3.17 -15.57
N ILE A 10 22.36 -1.89 -15.67
CA ILE A 10 22.24 -1.00 -14.52
C ILE A 10 21.12 -1.48 -13.59
N LEU A 11 19.96 -1.84 -14.11
CA LEU A 11 18.85 -2.41 -13.32
C LEU A 11 19.32 -3.66 -12.55
N LYS A 12 20.09 -4.54 -13.20
CA LYS A 12 20.66 -5.72 -12.53
C LYS A 12 21.60 -5.36 -11.39
N ARG A 13 22.45 -4.34 -11.57
CA ARG A 13 23.34 -3.83 -10.50
C ARG A 13 22.57 -3.20 -9.34
N GLU A 14 21.43 -2.55 -9.61
CA GLU A 14 20.52 -2.03 -8.58
C GLU A 14 19.71 -3.13 -7.86
N GLY A 15 19.91 -4.39 -8.23
CA GLY A 15 19.28 -5.55 -7.61
C GLY A 15 17.86 -5.83 -8.10
N VAL A 16 17.50 -5.34 -9.29
CA VAL A 16 16.21 -5.64 -9.91
C VAL A 16 16.17 -7.11 -10.33
N GLU A 17 15.20 -7.85 -9.82
CA GLU A 17 15.02 -9.28 -10.08
C GLU A 17 13.95 -9.54 -11.15
N PHE A 18 12.99 -8.65 -11.26
CA PHE A 18 11.93 -8.69 -12.28
C PHE A 18 11.52 -7.28 -12.70
N ILE A 19 10.91 -7.18 -13.87
CA ILE A 19 10.17 -6.00 -14.31
C ILE A 19 8.73 -6.40 -14.60
N SER A 20 7.75 -5.59 -14.18
CA SER A 20 6.42 -5.67 -14.74
C SER A 20 6.35 -4.87 -16.03
N ALA A 21 5.66 -5.37 -17.03
CA ALA A 21 5.73 -4.79 -18.37
C ALA A 21 4.49 -5.02 -19.22
N PHE A 22 4.20 -4.06 -20.13
CA PHE A 22 3.24 -4.27 -21.22
C PHE A 22 3.37 -3.19 -22.31
N PRO A 23 3.52 -3.59 -23.58
CA PRO A 23 4.73 -4.21 -24.07
C PRO A 23 5.78 -3.13 -24.36
N LEU A 24 7.03 -3.40 -24.09
CA LEU A 24 8.20 -2.66 -24.61
C LEU A 24 9.29 -3.68 -24.91
N GLN A 25 9.17 -4.36 -26.05
CA GLN A 25 9.92 -5.57 -26.39
C GLN A 25 11.43 -5.44 -26.25
N HIS A 26 12.02 -4.32 -26.61
CA HIS A 26 13.47 -4.15 -26.56
C HIS A 26 14.05 -4.17 -25.14
N LEU A 27 13.40 -3.50 -24.18
CA LEU A 27 13.84 -3.54 -22.78
C LEU A 27 13.51 -4.89 -22.14
N ILE A 28 12.34 -5.46 -22.44
CA ILE A 28 11.94 -6.79 -21.97
C ILE A 28 12.99 -7.83 -22.37
N GLU A 29 13.39 -7.85 -23.65
CA GLU A 29 14.39 -8.76 -24.19
C GLU A 29 15.77 -8.54 -23.57
N ALA A 30 16.21 -7.27 -23.42
CA ALA A 30 17.49 -6.95 -22.80
C ALA A 30 17.53 -7.39 -21.32
N CYS A 31 16.45 -7.22 -20.57
CA CYS A 31 16.29 -7.69 -19.20
C CYS A 31 16.34 -9.23 -19.11
N ALA A 32 15.59 -9.91 -19.98
CA ALA A 32 15.53 -11.38 -20.00
C ALA A 32 16.91 -12.01 -20.28
N LYS A 33 17.69 -11.46 -21.21
CA LYS A 33 19.05 -11.93 -21.55
C LYS A 33 20.00 -11.97 -20.36
N ILE A 34 19.79 -11.14 -19.34
CA ILE A 34 20.65 -11.07 -18.16
C ILE A 34 19.97 -11.59 -16.88
N GLY A 35 18.86 -12.32 -17.04
CA GLY A 35 18.14 -12.97 -15.95
C GLY A 35 17.36 -12.01 -15.05
N ILE A 36 16.83 -10.92 -15.59
CA ILE A 36 15.76 -10.13 -14.97
C ILE A 36 14.45 -10.65 -15.55
N ARG A 37 13.56 -11.17 -14.69
CA ARG A 37 12.33 -11.84 -15.12
C ARG A 37 11.28 -10.82 -15.59
N PRO A 38 10.76 -10.89 -16.83
CA PRO A 38 9.63 -10.08 -17.24
C PRO A 38 8.32 -10.69 -16.74
N ILE A 39 7.49 -9.88 -16.08
CA ILE A 39 6.10 -10.20 -15.73
C ILE A 39 5.22 -9.39 -16.67
N ILE A 40 4.74 -10.02 -17.73
CA ILE A 40 3.91 -9.37 -18.74
C ILE A 40 2.46 -9.34 -18.23
N CYS A 41 1.94 -8.16 -17.96
CA CYS A 41 0.55 -7.95 -17.55
C CYS A 41 -0.41 -7.90 -18.74
N ARG A 42 -1.72 -7.86 -18.47
CA ARG A 42 -2.77 -7.73 -19.49
C ARG A 42 -3.10 -6.27 -19.78
N GLN A 43 -2.78 -5.39 -18.84
CA GLN A 43 -2.92 -3.94 -18.97
C GLN A 43 -1.92 -3.20 -18.09
N GLU A 44 -1.56 -2.00 -18.50
CA GLU A 44 -0.54 -1.18 -17.85
C GLU A 44 -0.92 -0.79 -16.41
N ARG A 45 -2.21 -0.56 -16.15
CA ARG A 45 -2.71 -0.28 -14.81
C ARG A 45 -2.34 -1.36 -13.81
N ALA A 46 -2.57 -2.63 -14.15
CA ALA A 46 -2.21 -3.75 -13.29
C ALA A 46 -0.70 -3.90 -13.17
N GLY A 47 0.04 -3.71 -14.26
CA GLY A 47 1.50 -3.78 -14.28
C GLY A 47 2.16 -2.79 -13.32
N VAL A 48 1.69 -1.54 -13.29
CA VAL A 48 2.20 -0.54 -12.36
C VAL A 48 1.83 -0.87 -10.90
N ASN A 49 0.65 -1.46 -10.67
CA ASN A 49 0.24 -1.89 -9.33
C ASN A 49 1.05 -3.10 -8.83
N ILE A 50 1.56 -3.96 -9.73
CA ILE A 50 2.52 -5.03 -9.38
C ILE A 50 3.83 -4.42 -8.86
N ALA A 51 4.37 -3.42 -9.56
CA ALA A 51 5.56 -2.70 -9.11
C ALA A 51 5.34 -1.99 -7.76
N ASP A 52 4.17 -1.39 -7.55
CA ASP A 52 3.76 -0.76 -6.30
C ASP A 52 3.75 -1.77 -5.13
N GLY A 53 3.04 -2.89 -5.28
CA GLY A 53 2.94 -3.93 -4.25
C GLY A 53 4.30 -4.48 -3.81
N PHE A 54 5.18 -4.73 -4.78
CA PHE A 54 6.55 -5.17 -4.51
C PHE A 54 7.35 -4.14 -3.69
N SER A 55 7.25 -2.87 -4.07
CA SER A 55 7.94 -1.78 -3.38
C SER A 55 7.47 -1.61 -1.93
N ARG A 56 6.16 -1.72 -1.69
CA ARG A 56 5.58 -1.61 -0.33
C ARG A 56 6.07 -2.72 0.58
N ILE A 57 5.99 -3.97 0.13
CA ILE A 57 6.42 -5.14 0.93
C ILE A 57 7.92 -5.10 1.20
N SER A 58 8.71 -4.64 0.23
CA SER A 58 10.16 -4.49 0.37
C SER A 58 10.61 -3.28 1.19
N ASN A 59 9.68 -2.46 1.73
CA ASN A 59 9.98 -1.20 2.44
C ASN A 59 10.87 -0.24 1.63
N GLY A 60 10.82 -0.30 0.30
CA GLY A 60 11.66 0.48 -0.59
C GLY A 60 13.15 0.08 -0.58
N ARG A 61 13.54 -1.02 0.09
CA ARG A 61 14.90 -1.59 -0.01
C ARG A 61 15.15 -2.16 -1.40
N LYS A 62 14.15 -2.88 -1.90
CA LYS A 62 13.97 -3.21 -3.30
C LYS A 62 12.82 -2.38 -3.82
N PHE A 63 12.81 -2.10 -5.09
CA PHE A 63 11.78 -1.28 -5.72
C PHE A 63 11.23 -1.96 -6.97
N GLY A 64 9.96 -1.75 -7.23
CA GLY A 64 9.31 -2.22 -8.44
C GLY A 64 9.70 -1.37 -9.64
N VAL A 65 9.82 -2.02 -10.78
CA VAL A 65 10.07 -1.38 -12.07
C VAL A 65 8.92 -1.72 -12.99
N PHE A 66 8.32 -0.70 -13.58
CA PHE A 66 7.29 -0.87 -14.61
C PHE A 66 7.73 -0.23 -15.92
N THR A 67 7.60 -0.96 -17.03
CA THR A 67 7.92 -0.48 -18.36
C THR A 67 6.75 -0.69 -19.33
N MET A 68 6.52 0.28 -20.21
CA MET A 68 5.44 0.27 -21.19
C MET A 68 5.83 1.02 -22.47
N GLN A 69 5.07 0.80 -23.52
CA GLN A 69 5.24 1.58 -24.74
C GLN A 69 4.89 3.07 -24.53
N HIS A 70 5.35 3.92 -25.44
CA HIS A 70 4.98 5.34 -25.49
C HIS A 70 3.49 5.53 -25.81
N GLY A 71 2.98 6.75 -25.61
CA GLY A 71 1.60 7.10 -25.88
C GLY A 71 0.62 6.26 -25.05
N PRO A 72 -0.19 5.38 -25.68
CA PRO A 72 -1.25 4.63 -25.00
C PRO A 72 -0.81 3.85 -23.77
N GLY A 73 0.40 3.28 -23.79
CA GLY A 73 0.93 2.56 -22.64
C GLY A 73 1.19 3.48 -21.45
N ALA A 74 1.78 4.65 -21.70
CA ALA A 74 1.95 5.67 -20.67
C ALA A 74 0.61 6.23 -20.18
N GLU A 75 -0.34 6.51 -21.07
CA GLU A 75 -1.68 6.99 -20.73
C GLU A 75 -2.41 6.01 -19.79
N ASN A 76 -2.41 4.72 -20.11
CA ASN A 76 -3.09 3.68 -19.33
C ASN A 76 -2.51 3.48 -17.93
N CYS A 77 -1.22 3.75 -17.71
CA CYS A 77 -0.58 3.58 -16.41
C CYS A 77 -0.73 4.79 -15.48
N PHE A 78 -1.22 5.93 -15.95
CA PHE A 78 -1.28 7.20 -15.20
C PHE A 78 -1.93 7.03 -13.83
N ALA A 79 -3.09 6.38 -13.75
CA ALA A 79 -3.82 6.20 -12.50
C ALA A 79 -2.99 5.43 -11.44
N GLY A 80 -2.23 4.41 -11.84
CA GLY A 80 -1.37 3.65 -10.93
C GLY A 80 -0.16 4.45 -10.46
N VAL A 81 0.46 5.26 -11.33
CA VAL A 81 1.57 6.14 -10.93
C VAL A 81 1.08 7.24 -9.98
N ALA A 82 -0.09 7.84 -10.25
CA ALA A 82 -0.71 8.83 -9.38
C ALA A 82 -1.05 8.22 -8.00
N GLN A 83 -1.52 6.96 -7.95
CA GLN A 83 -1.74 6.21 -6.71
C GLN A 83 -0.43 6.04 -5.92
N ALA A 84 0.64 5.59 -6.58
CA ALA A 84 1.95 5.41 -5.96
C ALA A 84 2.52 6.75 -5.44
N TYR A 85 2.34 7.84 -6.17
CA TYR A 85 2.73 9.18 -5.75
C TYR A 85 1.96 9.66 -4.52
N ALA A 86 0.63 9.53 -4.53
CA ALA A 86 -0.21 9.92 -3.40
C ALA A 86 0.17 9.17 -2.11
N ASP A 87 0.56 7.91 -2.21
CA ASP A 87 0.94 7.05 -1.08
C ASP A 87 2.46 6.98 -0.86
N SER A 88 3.24 7.79 -1.58
CA SER A 88 4.70 7.88 -1.37
C SER A 88 5.43 6.53 -1.57
N VAL A 89 5.10 5.82 -2.66
CA VAL A 89 5.69 4.51 -2.98
C VAL A 89 6.88 4.67 -3.91
N PRO A 90 8.09 4.23 -3.53
CA PRO A 90 9.26 4.31 -4.40
C PRO A 90 9.12 3.30 -5.55
N MET A 91 9.14 3.80 -6.78
CA MET A 91 8.97 2.99 -7.99
C MET A 91 9.67 3.64 -9.17
N LEU A 92 10.26 2.82 -10.05
CA LEU A 92 10.85 3.29 -11.30
C LEU A 92 9.89 3.00 -12.46
N VAL A 93 9.50 4.06 -13.17
CA VAL A 93 8.61 4.01 -14.32
C VAL A 93 9.42 4.32 -15.59
N LEU A 94 9.41 3.41 -16.55
CA LEU A 94 10.23 3.44 -17.75
C LEU A 94 9.36 3.39 -19.02
N PRO A 95 8.67 4.48 -19.39
CA PRO A 95 7.95 4.53 -20.65
C PRO A 95 8.90 4.57 -21.84
N GLY A 96 8.57 3.86 -22.91
CA GLY A 96 9.13 4.16 -24.23
C GLY A 96 8.85 5.62 -24.60
N GLY A 97 9.67 6.17 -25.47
CA GLY A 97 9.49 7.52 -26.01
C GLY A 97 9.59 7.55 -27.54
N GLU A 98 8.92 8.51 -28.16
CA GLU A 98 9.14 8.82 -29.57
C GLU A 98 10.60 9.22 -29.81
N PRO A 99 11.13 9.05 -31.03
CA PRO A 99 12.44 9.59 -31.39
C PRO A 99 12.56 11.09 -31.07
N LEU A 100 13.72 11.54 -30.64
CA LEU A 100 13.95 12.95 -30.28
C LEU A 100 13.58 13.93 -31.40
N SER A 101 13.69 13.51 -32.65
CA SER A 101 13.25 14.30 -33.82
C SER A 101 11.74 14.57 -33.85
N ARG A 102 10.95 13.83 -33.08
CA ARG A 102 9.49 13.98 -32.96
C ARG A 102 9.07 14.82 -31.76
N HIS A 103 10.02 15.26 -30.92
CA HIS A 103 9.70 16.07 -29.75
C HIS A 103 8.97 17.38 -30.14
N GLY A 104 7.84 17.64 -29.49
CA GLY A 104 7.00 18.81 -29.78
C GLY A 104 6.16 18.72 -31.05
N VAL A 105 6.13 17.60 -31.74
CA VAL A 105 5.30 17.38 -32.94
C VAL A 105 3.93 16.84 -32.53
N SER A 106 2.89 17.67 -32.68
CA SER A 106 1.49 17.26 -32.41
C SER A 106 1.04 16.16 -33.40
N PRO A 107 0.26 15.14 -32.96
CA PRO A 107 -0.32 14.92 -31.63
C PRO A 107 0.48 13.96 -30.72
N THR A 108 1.78 14.09 -30.63
CA THR A 108 2.63 13.22 -29.80
C THR A 108 2.31 13.39 -28.32
N PHE A 109 2.15 12.26 -27.60
CA PHE A 109 1.96 12.28 -26.14
C PHE A 109 3.29 12.56 -25.43
N GLU A 110 3.35 13.65 -24.67
CA GLU A 110 4.54 14.06 -23.91
C GLU A 110 4.46 13.51 -22.48
N ALA A 111 5.04 12.32 -22.27
CA ALA A 111 4.95 11.62 -20.97
C ALA A 111 5.48 12.49 -19.83
N ILE A 112 6.63 13.14 -19.98
CA ILE A 112 7.24 13.95 -18.90
C ILE A 112 6.30 15.08 -18.44
N GLN A 113 5.70 15.82 -19.36
CA GLN A 113 4.80 16.95 -19.02
C GLN A 113 3.54 16.46 -18.30
N ASN A 114 3.00 15.30 -18.70
CA ASN A 114 1.80 14.75 -18.08
C ASN A 114 2.07 14.12 -16.70
N PHE A 115 3.24 13.53 -16.49
CA PHE A 115 3.56 12.82 -15.24
C PHE A 115 4.34 13.65 -14.21
N GLN A 116 4.83 14.84 -14.54
CA GLN A 116 5.63 15.67 -13.62
C GLN A 116 4.93 15.98 -12.28
N HIS A 117 3.60 16.03 -12.25
CA HIS A 117 2.82 16.31 -11.04
C HIS A 117 2.41 15.05 -10.25
N VAL A 118 2.67 13.87 -10.80
CA VAL A 118 2.39 12.57 -10.15
C VAL A 118 3.65 11.71 -10.02
N THR A 119 4.81 12.33 -10.15
CA THR A 119 6.11 11.70 -9.90
C THR A 119 6.97 12.63 -9.06
N LYS A 120 7.87 12.05 -8.30
CA LYS A 120 8.85 12.83 -7.54
C LYS A 120 9.89 13.49 -8.45
N TRP A 121 10.17 12.85 -9.57
CA TRP A 121 11.06 13.35 -10.60
C TRP A 121 10.77 12.63 -11.92
N ALA A 122 10.74 13.37 -13.01
CA ALA A 122 10.56 12.85 -14.35
C ALA A 122 11.57 13.49 -15.30
N ALA A 123 12.21 12.70 -16.15
CA ALA A 123 13.16 13.17 -17.14
C ALA A 123 13.20 12.26 -18.38
N LYS A 124 13.75 12.80 -19.47
CA LYS A 124 13.96 12.10 -20.76
C LYS A 124 15.44 11.78 -20.93
N ILE A 125 15.78 10.56 -21.30
CA ILE A 125 17.16 10.17 -21.69
C ILE A 125 17.44 10.75 -23.07
N ASN A 126 18.31 11.74 -23.18
CA ASN A 126 18.57 12.45 -24.43
C ASN A 126 19.89 12.04 -25.12
N LYS A 127 20.71 11.21 -24.50
CA LYS A 127 21.91 10.60 -25.06
C LYS A 127 22.14 9.23 -24.45
N VAL A 128 22.52 8.25 -25.27
CA VAL A 128 22.82 6.88 -24.82
C VAL A 128 23.94 6.86 -23.77
N ALA A 129 24.97 7.69 -23.93
CA ALA A 129 26.08 7.80 -22.98
C ALA A 129 25.69 8.34 -21.60
N PHE A 130 24.53 9.00 -21.47
CA PHE A 130 24.06 9.58 -20.21
C PHE A 130 23.17 8.64 -19.39
N ILE A 131 22.90 7.42 -19.88
CA ILE A 131 22.07 6.44 -19.17
C ILE A 131 22.55 6.22 -17.72
N PRO A 132 23.85 5.99 -17.41
CA PRO A 132 24.31 5.82 -16.04
C PRO A 132 24.03 7.03 -15.14
N ASP A 133 24.26 8.25 -15.64
CA ASP A 133 24.03 9.49 -14.90
C ASP A 133 22.54 9.72 -14.63
N MET A 134 21.70 9.48 -15.63
CA MET A 134 20.25 9.63 -15.48
C MET A 134 19.69 8.61 -14.49
N MET A 135 20.15 7.36 -14.57
CA MET A 135 19.79 6.32 -13.61
C MET A 135 20.25 6.67 -12.20
N ARG A 136 21.49 7.12 -12.02
CA ARG A 136 21.98 7.56 -10.70
C ARG A 136 21.10 8.67 -10.11
N ARG A 137 20.73 9.68 -10.91
CA ARG A 137 19.81 10.76 -10.47
C ARG A 137 18.44 10.21 -10.10
N ALA A 138 17.86 9.35 -10.94
CA ALA A 138 16.57 8.70 -10.65
C ALA A 138 16.62 7.93 -9.33
N MET A 139 17.67 7.13 -9.09
CA MET A 139 17.84 6.36 -7.86
C MET A 139 18.03 7.26 -6.63
N VAL A 140 18.78 8.37 -6.75
CA VAL A 140 18.92 9.35 -5.65
C VAL A 140 17.55 9.93 -5.29
N GLN A 141 16.78 10.37 -6.27
CA GLN A 141 15.44 10.93 -6.05
C GLN A 141 14.48 9.92 -5.43
N MET A 142 14.50 8.68 -5.91
CA MET A 142 13.59 7.63 -5.43
C MET A 142 13.90 7.16 -4.01
N LYS A 143 15.19 6.95 -3.70
CA LYS A 143 15.64 6.28 -2.45
C LYS A 143 15.80 7.22 -1.26
N ASN A 144 16.01 8.53 -1.47
CA ASN A 144 16.35 9.46 -0.40
C ASN A 144 15.23 10.45 -0.09
N GLY A 145 15.13 10.88 1.17
CA GLY A 145 14.07 11.75 1.67
C GLY A 145 12.70 11.07 1.62
N HIS A 146 11.66 11.83 1.32
CA HIS A 146 10.30 11.32 1.13
C HIS A 146 10.25 10.41 -0.12
N PRO A 147 9.87 9.13 -0.02
CA PRO A 147 9.87 8.23 -1.15
C PRO A 147 8.77 8.58 -2.16
N GLY A 148 8.92 8.13 -3.39
CA GLY A 148 7.90 8.34 -4.44
C GLY A 148 8.35 7.78 -5.79
N PRO A 149 7.42 7.67 -6.76
CA PRO A 149 7.74 7.20 -8.09
C PRO A 149 8.63 8.20 -8.84
N VAL A 150 9.54 7.67 -9.64
CA VAL A 150 10.37 8.43 -10.57
C VAL A 150 10.21 7.89 -11.98
N MET A 151 10.32 8.75 -12.99
CA MET A 151 10.12 8.37 -14.38
C MET A 151 11.34 8.73 -15.23
N LEU A 152 11.76 7.79 -16.08
CA LEU A 152 12.74 8.00 -17.13
C LEU A 152 12.16 7.58 -18.48
N GLU A 153 11.82 8.53 -19.33
CA GLU A 153 11.37 8.29 -20.69
C GLU A 153 12.56 7.87 -21.58
N MET A 154 12.33 6.86 -22.41
CA MET A 154 13.32 6.20 -23.23
C MET A 154 13.06 6.44 -24.73
N PRO A 155 13.55 7.54 -25.35
CA PRO A 155 13.38 7.78 -26.78
C PRO A 155 13.97 6.66 -27.61
N ALA A 156 13.21 6.18 -28.61
CA ALA A 156 13.55 4.98 -29.37
C ALA A 156 14.88 5.08 -30.13
N ASP A 157 15.17 6.24 -30.71
CA ASP A 157 16.43 6.52 -31.43
C ASP A 157 17.64 6.53 -30.47
N VAL A 158 17.50 7.13 -29.29
CA VAL A 158 18.56 7.16 -28.26
C VAL A 158 18.82 5.77 -27.71
N MET A 159 17.76 5.02 -27.39
CA MET A 159 17.91 3.70 -26.78
C MET A 159 18.39 2.63 -27.78
N SER A 160 18.15 2.82 -29.08
CA SER A 160 18.66 1.95 -30.15
C SER A 160 20.09 2.28 -30.55
N ALA A 161 20.61 3.45 -30.18
CA ALA A 161 21.97 3.85 -30.49
C ALA A 161 23.01 2.95 -29.79
N GLU A 162 24.17 2.80 -30.41
CA GLU A 162 25.29 2.07 -29.85
C GLU A 162 25.83 2.78 -28.59
N TYR A 163 25.94 2.04 -27.47
CA TYR A 163 26.56 2.54 -26.26
C TYR A 163 28.10 2.60 -26.44
N PRO A 164 28.75 3.73 -26.05
CA PRO A 164 30.13 4.02 -26.41
C PRO A 164 31.19 3.10 -25.77
N SER A 165 30.81 2.19 -24.88
CA SER A 165 31.72 1.26 -24.20
C SER A 165 31.06 -0.11 -24.02
N GLU A 166 31.86 -1.16 -23.92
CA GLU A 166 31.40 -2.49 -23.51
C GLU A 166 31.19 -2.59 -22.00
N GLU A 167 31.87 -1.75 -21.23
CA GLU A 167 31.70 -1.63 -19.78
C GLU A 167 30.86 -0.40 -19.41
N ILE A 168 30.03 -0.56 -18.39
CA ILE A 168 29.20 0.52 -17.86
C ILE A 168 29.78 0.95 -16.52
N GLU A 169 30.19 2.19 -16.44
CA GLU A 169 30.61 2.79 -15.16
C GLU A 169 29.38 3.20 -14.36
N TYR A 170 28.97 2.36 -13.40
CA TYR A 170 27.83 2.62 -12.54
C TYR A 170 28.01 1.93 -11.19
N THR A 171 27.76 2.68 -10.12
CA THR A 171 27.71 2.18 -8.74
C THR A 171 26.30 2.40 -8.17
N PRO A 172 25.67 1.37 -7.58
CA PRO A 172 24.35 1.49 -6.97
C PRO A 172 24.26 2.60 -5.92
N VAL A 173 23.15 3.32 -5.95
CA VAL A 173 22.91 4.42 -5.01
C VAL A 173 22.41 3.86 -3.67
N LEU A 174 23.07 4.26 -2.59
CA LEU A 174 22.68 3.91 -1.22
C LEU A 174 21.67 4.91 -0.67
N LYS A 175 20.66 4.40 0.03
CA LYS A 175 19.74 5.22 0.83
C LYS A 175 20.53 5.88 1.97
N LYS A 176 20.24 7.17 2.22
CA LYS A 176 20.77 7.93 3.35
C LYS A 176 19.62 8.38 4.24
N THR A 177 19.84 8.37 5.54
CA THR A 177 18.89 8.81 6.56
C THR A 177 19.55 9.85 7.46
N SER A 178 18.75 10.73 8.07
CA SER A 178 19.20 11.72 9.04
C SER A 178 18.36 11.65 10.31
N ALA A 179 18.97 11.95 11.44
CA ALA A 179 18.29 12.17 12.71
C ALA A 179 17.66 13.57 12.75
N ALA A 180 16.74 13.81 13.67
CA ALA A 180 16.17 15.14 13.91
C ALA A 180 17.11 16.01 14.78
N ALA A 181 16.86 17.32 14.82
CA ALA A 181 17.51 18.21 15.75
C ALA A 181 17.15 17.81 17.19
N SER A 182 18.16 17.80 18.08
CA SER A 182 17.95 17.32 19.46
C SER A 182 17.00 18.23 20.26
N GLU A 183 16.90 19.50 19.91
CA GLU A 183 16.00 20.46 20.53
C GLU A 183 14.54 20.11 20.19
N ASP A 184 14.24 19.82 18.91
CA ASP A 184 12.89 19.41 18.46
C ASP A 184 12.44 18.15 19.18
N VAL A 185 13.35 17.17 19.33
CA VAL A 185 13.04 15.91 20.04
C VAL A 185 12.77 16.15 21.52
N ARG A 186 13.57 17.04 22.16
CA ARG A 186 13.39 17.42 23.57
C ARG A 186 12.04 18.05 23.82
N ASP A 187 11.63 18.99 22.97
CA ASP A 187 10.37 19.70 23.11
C ASP A 187 9.18 18.75 22.91
N LEU A 188 9.26 17.88 21.91
CA LEU A 188 8.24 16.85 21.64
C LEU A 188 8.08 15.89 22.84
N VAL A 189 9.18 15.39 23.41
CA VAL A 189 9.16 14.50 24.58
C VAL A 189 8.66 15.23 25.83
N SER A 190 9.05 16.49 26.01
CA SER A 190 8.57 17.31 27.13
C SER A 190 7.05 17.49 27.10
N MET A 191 6.47 17.66 25.91
CA MET A 191 5.02 17.76 25.74
C MET A 191 4.32 16.42 26.02
N ILE A 192 4.90 15.31 25.56
CA ILE A 192 4.41 13.96 25.89
C ILE A 192 4.32 13.75 27.41
N LEU A 193 5.35 14.16 28.16
CA LEU A 193 5.40 14.02 29.61
C LEU A 193 4.36 14.91 30.33
N LYS A 194 4.05 16.07 29.78
CA LYS A 194 3.03 17.00 30.32
C LYS A 194 1.59 16.59 30.00
N SER A 195 1.36 15.87 28.92
CA SER A 195 0.04 15.46 28.47
C SER A 195 -0.58 14.41 29.41
N SER A 196 -1.88 14.49 29.63
CA SER A 196 -2.62 13.51 30.44
C SER A 196 -3.06 12.29 29.62
N ASN A 197 -3.50 12.50 28.40
CA ASN A 197 -4.04 11.48 27.51
C ASN A 197 -3.43 11.52 26.09
N PRO A 198 -2.10 11.36 25.95
CA PRO A 198 -1.48 11.36 24.64
C PRO A 198 -1.83 10.12 23.85
N ILE A 199 -1.87 10.25 22.50
CA ILE A 199 -1.95 9.13 21.57
C ILE A 199 -0.82 9.22 20.53
N ILE A 200 -0.39 8.07 20.02
CA ILE A 200 0.47 8.00 18.84
C ILE A 200 -0.38 7.67 17.62
N VAL A 201 -0.17 8.41 16.54
CA VAL A 201 -0.76 8.15 15.21
C VAL A 201 0.35 7.65 14.29
N ALA A 202 0.47 6.33 14.15
CA ALA A 202 1.52 5.69 13.36
C ALA A 202 1.13 5.65 11.87
N GLY A 203 1.94 6.28 11.04
CA GLY A 203 1.79 6.29 9.59
C GLY A 203 2.71 5.30 8.87
N GLN A 204 2.64 5.33 7.55
CA GLN A 204 3.43 4.45 6.66
C GLN A 204 4.95 4.64 6.81
N GLY A 205 5.40 5.84 7.24
CA GLY A 205 6.82 6.13 7.48
C GLY A 205 7.48 5.20 8.50
N VAL A 206 6.72 4.70 9.50
CA VAL A 206 7.18 3.68 10.44
C VAL A 206 7.62 2.41 9.71
N LEU A 207 6.84 1.98 8.70
CA LEU A 207 7.13 0.78 7.90
C LEU A 207 8.34 0.99 6.99
N TYR A 208 8.43 2.15 6.29
CA TYR A 208 9.57 2.46 5.41
C TYR A 208 10.89 2.67 6.16
N SER A 209 10.83 3.08 7.43
CA SER A 209 12.00 3.18 8.31
C SER A 209 12.26 1.90 9.11
N GLU A 210 11.42 0.85 8.94
CA GLU A 210 11.49 -0.42 9.69
C GLU A 210 11.51 -0.20 11.21
N ALA A 211 10.73 0.77 11.68
CA ALA A 211 10.76 1.27 13.04
C ALA A 211 9.71 0.64 13.98
N THR A 212 8.99 -0.40 13.53
CA THR A 212 7.91 -1.03 14.32
C THR A 212 8.38 -1.42 15.72
N GLN A 213 9.54 -2.07 15.85
CA GLN A 213 10.04 -2.54 17.14
C GLN A 213 10.37 -1.36 18.08
N ARG A 214 10.97 -0.28 17.56
CA ARG A 214 11.23 0.93 18.32
C ARG A 214 9.97 1.67 18.72
N LEU A 215 8.96 1.66 17.85
CA LEU A 215 7.65 2.23 18.15
C LEU A 215 6.97 1.46 19.30
N VAL A 216 7.07 0.12 19.32
CA VAL A 216 6.59 -0.71 20.43
C VAL A 216 7.35 -0.35 21.71
N GLU A 217 8.69 -0.31 21.69
CA GLU A 217 9.52 0.06 22.84
C GLU A 217 9.13 1.44 23.40
N PHE A 218 8.99 2.44 22.53
CA PHE A 218 8.61 3.79 22.97
C PHE A 218 7.18 3.83 23.54
N ALA A 219 6.22 3.18 22.88
CA ALA A 219 4.84 3.11 23.34
C ALA A 219 4.73 2.43 24.71
N GLU A 220 5.48 1.35 24.93
CA GLU A 220 5.52 0.65 26.23
C GLU A 220 6.20 1.50 27.33
N LEU A 221 7.33 2.14 27.02
CA LEU A 221 8.03 3.01 27.95
C LEU A 221 7.16 4.19 28.40
N ALA A 222 6.51 4.84 27.43
CA ALA A 222 5.69 6.01 27.68
C ALA A 222 4.23 5.69 28.02
N GLN A 223 3.81 4.41 27.99
CA GLN A 223 2.42 3.93 28.19
C GLN A 223 1.40 4.71 27.34
N ILE A 224 1.73 4.90 26.06
CA ILE A 224 0.91 5.65 25.12
C ILE A 224 0.21 4.68 24.15
N PRO A 225 -1.13 4.74 24.02
CA PRO A 225 -1.85 3.93 23.05
C PRO A 225 -1.57 4.39 21.63
N VAL A 226 -1.53 3.42 20.69
CA VAL A 226 -1.14 3.63 19.30
C VAL A 226 -2.30 3.30 18.38
N MET A 227 -2.72 4.26 17.57
CA MET A 227 -3.54 4.03 16.39
C MET A 227 -2.68 4.08 15.14
N THR A 228 -3.05 3.32 14.11
CA THR A 228 -2.43 3.43 12.79
C THR A 228 -3.32 4.21 11.83
N THR A 229 -2.73 4.91 10.88
CA THR A 229 -3.47 5.41 9.70
C THR A 229 -3.78 4.24 8.77
N LEU A 230 -4.66 4.42 7.78
CA LEU A 230 -4.97 3.38 6.80
C LEU A 230 -3.71 2.89 6.06
N ALA A 231 -2.87 3.79 5.55
CA ALA A 231 -1.60 3.45 4.90
C ALA A 231 -0.55 2.91 5.89
N GLY A 232 -0.67 3.22 7.17
CA GLY A 232 0.19 2.75 8.26
C GLY A 232 -0.30 1.48 8.93
N LYS A 233 -1.44 0.91 8.54
CA LYS A 233 -1.93 -0.35 9.13
C LYS A 233 -0.84 -1.41 9.03
N SER A 234 -0.63 -2.16 10.12
CA SER A 234 0.51 -3.05 10.37
C SER A 234 1.82 -2.39 10.85
N ALA A 235 1.89 -1.06 10.99
CA ALA A 235 3.05 -0.39 11.60
C ALA A 235 3.19 -0.66 13.10
N PHE A 236 2.11 -1.08 13.73
CA PHE A 236 2.04 -1.50 15.14
C PHE A 236 1.20 -2.77 15.25
N PRO A 237 1.63 -3.82 15.99
CA PRO A 237 0.88 -5.06 16.11
C PRO A 237 -0.51 -4.84 16.72
N GLU A 238 -1.57 -5.30 16.06
CA GLU A 238 -2.94 -5.02 16.52
C GLU A 238 -3.41 -5.93 17.68
N ASP A 239 -2.66 -6.97 18.01
CA ASP A 239 -2.83 -7.77 19.23
C ASP A 239 -2.11 -7.18 20.45
N HIS A 240 -1.28 -6.17 20.28
CA HIS A 240 -0.56 -5.52 21.37
C HIS A 240 -1.53 -4.82 22.35
N LYS A 241 -1.22 -4.88 23.67
CA LYS A 241 -2.04 -4.31 24.74
C LYS A 241 -2.34 -2.80 24.60
N LEU A 242 -1.45 -2.04 23.92
CA LEU A 242 -1.59 -0.60 23.65
C LEU A 242 -2.14 -0.30 22.25
N SER A 243 -2.52 -1.29 21.44
CA SER A 243 -3.06 -1.05 20.11
C SER A 243 -4.51 -0.58 20.16
N LEU A 244 -4.79 0.56 19.53
CA LEU A 244 -6.13 1.05 19.25
C LEU A 244 -6.70 0.49 17.94
N GLY A 245 -5.88 -0.16 17.10
CA GLY A 245 -6.23 -0.54 15.74
C GLY A 245 -6.08 0.62 14.75
N THR A 246 -6.80 0.56 13.65
CA THR A 246 -6.66 1.50 12.53
C THR A 246 -7.74 2.58 12.56
N GLY A 247 -7.32 3.83 12.38
CA GLY A 247 -8.18 5.00 12.21
C GLY A 247 -8.30 5.43 10.75
N GLY A 248 -9.51 5.39 10.22
CA GLY A 248 -9.85 5.82 8.88
C GLY A 248 -11.30 6.32 8.81
N LEU A 249 -11.91 6.27 7.63
CA LEU A 249 -13.36 6.46 7.46
C LEU A 249 -14.10 5.43 8.31
N SER A 250 -13.74 4.16 8.18
CA SER A 250 -14.06 3.11 9.13
C SER A 250 -12.91 2.96 10.14
N ARG A 251 -13.25 2.70 11.39
CA ARG A 251 -12.30 2.64 12.51
C ARG A 251 -12.81 1.73 13.62
N THR A 252 -11.92 1.30 14.49
CA THR A 252 -12.29 0.53 15.66
C THR A 252 -12.95 1.43 16.74
N LEU A 253 -13.74 0.84 17.61
CA LEU A 253 -14.31 1.55 18.76
C LEU A 253 -13.21 2.12 19.68
N MET A 254 -12.06 1.43 19.79
CA MET A 254 -10.90 1.91 20.56
C MET A 254 -10.40 3.25 20.02
N VAL A 255 -10.20 3.38 18.70
CA VAL A 255 -9.80 4.65 18.08
C VAL A 255 -10.80 5.76 18.39
N LYS A 256 -12.09 5.50 18.22
CA LYS A 256 -13.16 6.48 18.52
C LYS A 256 -13.08 6.98 19.96
N ARG A 257 -13.13 6.07 20.94
CA ARG A 257 -13.16 6.40 22.37
C ARG A 257 -11.89 7.10 22.88
N PHE A 258 -10.73 6.78 22.30
CA PHE A 258 -9.49 7.41 22.72
C PHE A 258 -9.29 8.79 22.08
N LEU A 259 -9.73 8.98 20.83
CA LEU A 259 -9.74 10.31 20.21
C LEU A 259 -10.66 11.30 20.93
N GLU A 260 -11.80 10.85 21.50
CA GLU A 260 -12.72 11.69 22.26
C GLU A 260 -12.10 12.31 23.54
N THR A 261 -11.02 11.74 24.04
CA THR A 261 -10.40 12.14 25.32
C THR A 261 -8.94 12.54 25.22
N THR A 262 -8.34 12.47 24.03
CA THR A 262 -6.95 12.84 23.85
C THR A 262 -6.73 14.34 23.98
N ASP A 263 -5.64 14.73 24.60
CA ASP A 263 -5.16 16.11 24.75
C ASP A 263 -3.90 16.41 23.92
N PHE A 264 -3.24 15.34 23.42
CA PHE A 264 -2.07 15.46 22.55
C PHE A 264 -1.96 14.29 21.58
N ALA A 265 -1.83 14.58 20.30
CA ALA A 265 -1.62 13.57 19.26
C ALA A 265 -0.23 13.69 18.64
N VAL A 266 0.56 12.60 18.71
CA VAL A 266 1.88 12.52 18.09
C VAL A 266 1.82 11.70 16.81
N GLY A 267 1.95 12.35 15.66
CA GLY A 267 2.12 11.68 14.37
C GLY A 267 3.52 11.12 14.21
N VAL A 268 3.66 9.83 14.02
CA VAL A 268 4.94 9.18 13.78
C VAL A 268 4.95 8.57 12.37
N GLY A 269 5.73 9.17 11.48
CA GLY A 269 5.79 8.73 10.07
C GLY A 269 4.48 8.90 9.30
N THR A 270 3.68 9.89 9.67
CA THR A 270 2.45 10.28 8.97
C THR A 270 2.55 11.72 8.49
N SER A 271 1.97 11.99 7.31
CA SER A 271 1.89 13.34 6.75
C SER A 271 0.72 14.17 7.32
N PHE A 272 -0.12 13.58 8.17
CA PHE A 272 -1.36 14.16 8.66
C PHE A 272 -2.26 14.75 7.56
N THR A 273 -2.20 14.20 6.34
CA THR A 273 -3.06 14.65 5.24
C THR A 273 -4.53 14.37 5.57
N ARG A 274 -5.38 15.40 5.46
CA ARG A 274 -6.83 15.29 5.60
C ARG A 274 -7.47 14.87 4.29
N ASN A 275 -8.29 13.86 4.33
CA ASN A 275 -9.21 13.50 3.26
C ASN A 275 -10.40 12.73 3.85
N ILE A 276 -11.38 12.38 3.01
CA ILE A 276 -12.60 11.68 3.45
C ILE A 276 -12.34 10.26 3.99
N PHE A 277 -11.13 9.72 3.83
CA PHE A 277 -10.76 8.36 4.27
C PHE A 277 -9.89 8.36 5.53
N THR A 278 -9.54 9.53 6.08
CA THR A 278 -8.74 9.65 7.31
C THR A 278 -9.62 9.91 8.52
N ALA A 279 -9.21 9.38 9.69
CA ALA A 279 -9.83 9.78 10.94
C ALA A 279 -9.47 11.25 11.24
N PRO A 280 -10.46 12.13 11.47
CA PRO A 280 -10.16 13.50 11.86
C PRO A 280 -9.55 13.53 13.25
N MET A 281 -8.54 14.38 13.46
CA MET A 281 -8.04 14.67 14.79
C MET A 281 -9.01 15.64 15.50
N PRO A 282 -9.18 15.52 16.81
CA PRO A 282 -10.02 16.44 17.58
C PRO A 282 -9.52 17.89 17.46
N GLU A 283 -10.45 18.83 17.50
CA GLU A 283 -10.11 20.26 17.48
C GLU A 283 -9.56 20.72 18.83
N GLY A 284 -8.62 21.67 18.79
CA GLY A 284 -8.09 22.32 20.00
C GLY A 284 -7.05 21.51 20.79
N ILE A 285 -6.70 20.30 20.34
CA ILE A 285 -5.61 19.54 20.97
C ILE A 285 -4.25 20.01 20.47
N ALA A 286 -3.22 19.84 21.28
CA ALA A 286 -1.84 20.01 20.82
C ALA A 286 -1.40 18.87 19.90
N MET A 287 -0.55 19.16 18.92
CA MET A 287 -0.10 18.17 17.94
C MET A 287 1.42 18.17 17.79
N GLY A 288 2.00 16.96 17.80
CA GLY A 288 3.39 16.69 17.46
C GLY A 288 3.50 15.88 16.16
N GLN A 289 4.60 16.03 15.45
CA GLN A 289 4.81 15.28 14.21
C GLN A 289 6.28 14.90 14.01
N VAL A 290 6.53 13.62 13.75
CA VAL A 290 7.80 13.08 13.29
C VAL A 290 7.64 12.69 11.82
N THR A 291 8.41 13.30 10.94
CA THR A 291 8.38 13.06 9.49
C THR A 291 9.78 13.22 8.88
N ASN A 292 10.05 12.55 7.75
CA ASN A 292 11.25 12.78 6.96
C ASN A 292 11.06 13.80 5.82
N CYS A 293 9.93 14.52 5.81
CA CYS A 293 9.55 15.50 4.82
C CYS A 293 9.10 16.79 5.50
N ALA A 294 9.89 17.85 5.41
CA ALA A 294 9.57 19.12 6.06
C ALA A 294 8.28 19.75 5.52
N GLU A 295 7.94 19.51 4.25
CA GLU A 295 6.71 20.01 3.62
C GLU A 295 5.43 19.37 4.18
N ASP A 296 5.54 18.26 4.91
CA ASP A 296 4.41 17.65 5.62
C ASP A 296 4.09 18.33 6.96
N LEU A 297 5.02 19.13 7.51
CA LEU A 297 4.78 19.85 8.76
C LEU A 297 3.72 20.94 8.59
N SER A 298 2.71 20.88 9.44
CA SER A 298 1.59 21.86 9.45
C SER A 298 0.85 21.99 8.11
N LYS A 299 0.84 20.96 7.30
CA LYS A 299 0.21 20.98 5.97
C LYS A 299 -1.32 21.10 6.06
N ASP A 300 -1.98 20.25 6.85
CA ASP A 300 -3.44 20.21 7.01
C ASP A 300 -3.89 20.44 8.47
N TYR A 301 -3.02 20.20 9.42
CA TYR A 301 -3.22 20.49 10.83
C TYR A 301 -2.09 21.36 11.34
N LYS A 302 -2.40 22.30 12.24
CA LYS A 302 -1.36 23.04 12.95
C LYS A 302 -0.56 22.03 13.80
N VAL A 303 0.74 21.97 13.59
CA VAL A 303 1.68 21.18 14.38
C VAL A 303 2.42 22.12 15.33
N ASP A 304 2.36 21.84 16.63
CA ASP A 304 3.00 22.67 17.65
C ASP A 304 4.46 22.20 17.88
N PHE A 305 4.75 20.92 17.67
CA PHE A 305 6.06 20.29 17.88
C PHE A 305 6.42 19.41 16.69
N GLY A 306 7.41 19.80 15.89
CA GLY A 306 7.82 19.08 14.69
C GLY A 306 9.26 18.57 14.78
N ALA A 307 9.50 17.31 14.43
CA ALA A 307 10.84 16.73 14.31
C ALA A 307 11.04 16.14 12.91
N VAL A 308 12.01 16.66 12.14
CA VAL A 308 12.29 16.19 10.78
C VAL A 308 13.46 15.23 10.78
N GLY A 309 13.19 13.95 10.48
CA GLY A 309 14.19 12.90 10.42
C GLY A 309 13.60 11.53 10.10
N ASP A 310 14.46 10.54 9.93
CA ASP A 310 14.07 9.14 9.78
C ASP A 310 13.40 8.64 11.06
N VAL A 311 12.22 8.02 10.93
CA VAL A 311 11.40 7.59 12.07
C VAL A 311 12.18 6.68 13.03
N ASN A 312 13.00 5.76 12.51
CA ASN A 312 13.76 4.83 13.36
C ASN A 312 14.80 5.58 14.20
N LEU A 313 15.51 6.53 13.60
CA LEU A 313 16.50 7.35 14.31
C LEU A 313 15.83 8.31 15.30
N VAL A 314 14.73 8.96 14.90
CA VAL A 314 14.00 9.88 15.79
C VAL A 314 13.37 9.15 16.97
N LEU A 315 12.77 7.98 16.78
CA LEU A 315 12.26 7.17 17.90
C LEU A 315 13.37 6.75 18.86
N GLN A 316 14.58 6.45 18.36
CA GLN A 316 15.73 6.20 19.22
C GLN A 316 16.06 7.44 20.07
N GLN A 317 16.15 8.62 19.44
CA GLN A 317 16.38 9.88 20.15
C GLN A 317 15.26 10.15 21.18
N MET A 318 14.00 9.90 20.84
CA MET A 318 12.87 10.08 21.77
C MET A 318 12.95 9.14 22.98
N ILE A 319 13.37 7.88 22.78
CA ILE A 319 13.56 6.92 23.88
C ILE A 319 14.68 7.40 24.82
N GLU A 320 15.82 7.85 24.27
CA GLU A 320 16.95 8.36 25.03
C GLU A 320 16.57 9.64 25.80
N GLU A 321 15.91 10.57 25.13
CA GLU A 321 15.43 11.82 25.73
C GLU A 321 14.36 11.59 26.80
N TYR A 322 13.42 10.66 26.57
CA TYR A 322 12.40 10.28 27.56
C TYR A 322 13.06 9.75 28.86
N LYS A 323 14.05 8.86 28.71
CA LYS A 323 14.83 8.34 29.85
C LYS A 323 15.60 9.43 30.56
N SER A 324 16.12 10.43 29.85
CA SER A 324 16.82 11.57 30.41
C SER A 324 15.93 12.48 31.26
N GLN A 325 14.70 12.76 30.79
CA GLN A 325 13.76 13.65 31.48
C GLN A 325 12.95 12.96 32.60
N ASN A 326 12.62 11.69 32.46
CA ASN A 326 11.70 10.96 33.36
C ASN A 326 12.41 9.84 34.16
N GLY A 327 13.70 9.62 33.92
CA GLY A 327 14.42 8.44 34.40
C GLY A 327 14.00 7.17 33.65
N PRO A 328 14.55 6.00 34.03
CA PRO A 328 14.24 4.72 33.36
C PRO A 328 12.84 4.16 33.70
N GLN A 329 12.01 4.94 34.38
CA GLN A 329 10.69 4.48 34.85
C GLN A 329 9.65 4.52 33.73
N VAL A 330 8.80 3.49 33.69
CA VAL A 330 7.60 3.49 32.88
C VAL A 330 6.66 4.58 33.40
N ARG A 331 6.01 5.32 32.50
CA ARG A 331 5.06 6.37 32.89
C ARG A 331 3.97 5.77 33.80
N GLY A 332 3.87 6.31 35.00
CA GLY A 332 2.76 6.01 35.92
C GLY A 332 1.55 6.87 35.61
N GLY A 333 0.38 6.49 36.08
CA GLY A 333 -0.83 7.29 35.98
C GLY A 333 -2.07 6.50 35.61
N GLN A 334 -2.78 6.88 34.55
CA GLN A 334 -4.04 6.23 34.18
C GLN A 334 -3.85 4.78 33.76
N ASP A 335 -4.81 3.92 34.12
CA ASP A 335 -4.87 2.54 33.64
C ASP A 335 -5.31 2.49 32.14
N VAL A 336 -4.39 2.86 31.25
CA VAL A 336 -4.61 2.86 29.80
C VAL A 336 -4.94 1.44 29.30
N VAL A 337 -4.24 0.44 29.82
CA VAL A 337 -4.41 -0.96 29.40
C VAL A 337 -5.77 -1.51 29.84
N GLY A 338 -6.16 -1.30 31.10
CA GLY A 338 -7.47 -1.75 31.59
C GLY A 338 -8.63 -1.07 30.86
N ARG A 339 -8.52 0.25 30.60
CA ARG A 339 -9.49 0.97 29.77
C ARG A 339 -9.57 0.38 28.35
N LEU A 340 -8.44 0.04 27.73
CA LEU A 340 -8.38 -0.53 26.40
C LEU A 340 -8.99 -1.93 26.33
N VAL A 341 -8.71 -2.78 27.33
CA VAL A 341 -9.29 -4.12 27.44
C VAL A 341 -10.82 -4.05 27.48
N LYS A 342 -11.37 -3.13 28.27
CA LYS A 342 -12.83 -2.93 28.36
C LYS A 342 -13.44 -2.51 27.01
N VAL A 343 -12.89 -1.49 26.36
CA VAL A 343 -13.43 -0.99 25.09
C VAL A 343 -13.28 -2.03 23.97
N ARG A 344 -12.19 -2.82 24.00
CA ARG A 344 -11.97 -3.92 23.04
C ARG A 344 -13.03 -5.01 23.22
N ALA A 345 -13.36 -5.37 24.46
CA ALA A 345 -14.41 -6.35 24.73
C ALA A 345 -15.80 -5.84 24.27
N GLU A 346 -16.10 -4.54 24.46
CA GLU A 346 -17.32 -3.92 23.94
C GLU A 346 -17.37 -4.02 22.39
N PHE A 347 -16.26 -3.73 21.71
CA PHE A 347 -16.17 -3.81 20.24
C PHE A 347 -16.35 -5.24 19.73
N GLU A 348 -15.68 -6.21 20.36
CA GLU A 348 -15.80 -7.62 19.98
C GLU A 348 -17.24 -8.15 20.19
N ALA A 349 -17.89 -7.79 21.31
CA ALA A 349 -19.26 -8.17 21.57
C ALA A 349 -20.27 -7.54 20.58
N GLU A 350 -20.04 -6.29 20.16
CA GLU A 350 -20.87 -5.60 19.17
C GLU A 350 -20.84 -6.32 17.80
N TRP A 351 -19.66 -6.80 17.39
CA TRP A 351 -19.47 -7.36 16.04
C TRP A 351 -19.58 -8.89 15.97
N GLU A 352 -19.58 -9.59 17.10
CA GLU A 352 -19.67 -11.06 17.15
C GLU A 352 -20.89 -11.62 16.39
N PRO A 353 -22.11 -11.03 16.46
CA PRO A 353 -23.24 -11.52 15.67
C PRO A 353 -23.00 -11.47 14.14
N SER A 354 -22.29 -10.45 13.66
CA SER A 354 -21.94 -10.32 12.24
C SER A 354 -20.86 -11.31 11.81
N HIS A 355 -19.92 -11.60 12.72
CA HIS A 355 -18.82 -12.53 12.50
C HIS A 355 -19.26 -14.01 12.48
N THR A 356 -20.37 -14.32 13.15
CA THR A 356 -20.92 -15.68 13.27
C THR A 356 -22.24 -15.86 12.52
N SER A 357 -22.64 -14.85 11.73
CA SER A 357 -23.91 -14.85 10.99
C SER A 357 -24.01 -16.03 10.02
N ASP A 358 -25.15 -16.71 10.06
CA ASP A 358 -25.53 -17.76 9.11
C ASP A 358 -26.51 -17.25 8.03
N GLU A 359 -26.63 -15.94 7.87
CA GLU A 359 -27.49 -15.31 6.85
C GLU A 359 -27.05 -15.70 5.42
N VAL A 360 -28.06 -15.83 4.56
CA VAL A 360 -27.90 -16.01 3.11
C VAL A 360 -28.66 -14.87 2.41
N PRO A 361 -27.99 -14.06 1.57
CA PRO A 361 -26.57 -14.09 1.17
C PRO A 361 -25.58 -13.84 2.33
N VAL A 362 -24.33 -14.29 2.14
CA VAL A 362 -23.30 -14.37 3.20
C VAL A 362 -22.89 -13.00 3.73
N SER A 363 -22.78 -12.85 5.05
CA SER A 363 -22.20 -11.64 5.65
C SER A 363 -20.74 -11.46 5.28
N PRO A 364 -20.28 -10.27 4.79
CA PRO A 364 -18.86 -10.00 4.55
C PRO A 364 -18.00 -10.19 5.81
N TYR A 365 -18.54 -9.90 6.97
CA TYR A 365 -17.84 -10.05 8.25
C TYR A 365 -17.61 -11.51 8.62
N ARG A 366 -18.54 -12.40 8.26
CA ARG A 366 -18.35 -13.86 8.38
C ARG A 366 -17.21 -14.32 7.49
N VAL A 367 -17.08 -13.81 6.28
CA VAL A 367 -15.97 -14.14 5.37
C VAL A 367 -14.63 -13.76 5.99
N PHE A 368 -14.50 -12.54 6.53
CA PHE A 368 -13.25 -12.08 7.15
C PHE A 368 -12.87 -12.91 8.37
N ARG A 369 -13.85 -13.27 9.21
CA ARG A 369 -13.62 -14.14 10.38
C ARG A 369 -13.13 -15.52 9.97
N GLU A 370 -13.76 -16.14 8.96
CA GLU A 370 -13.34 -17.46 8.48
C GLU A 370 -11.95 -17.44 7.84
N LEU A 371 -11.60 -16.37 7.11
CA LEU A 371 -10.25 -16.19 6.59
C LEU A 371 -9.23 -16.07 7.73
N GLN A 372 -9.47 -15.22 8.75
CA GLN A 372 -8.57 -15.08 9.89
C GLN A 372 -8.39 -16.39 10.67
N ASN A 373 -9.45 -17.18 10.79
CA ASN A 373 -9.40 -18.47 11.49
C ASN A 373 -8.68 -19.55 10.67
N SER A 374 -8.63 -19.42 9.35
CA SER A 374 -8.09 -20.43 8.43
C SER A 374 -6.62 -20.21 8.06
N PHE A 375 -6.12 -18.97 8.18
CA PHE A 375 -4.75 -18.61 7.84
C PHE A 375 -3.95 -18.21 9.09
N ASP A 376 -2.65 -18.49 9.09
CA ASP A 376 -1.72 -17.87 10.04
C ASP A 376 -1.58 -16.38 9.69
N VAL A 377 -2.28 -15.52 10.44
CA VAL A 377 -2.33 -14.08 10.18
C VAL A 377 -0.93 -13.43 10.21
N ALA A 378 -0.01 -13.92 11.05
CA ALA A 378 1.35 -13.41 11.11
C ALA A 378 2.17 -13.71 9.85
N LYS A 379 1.80 -14.77 9.12
CA LYS A 379 2.40 -15.17 7.84
C LYS A 379 1.55 -14.78 6.62
N THR A 380 0.52 -13.96 6.82
CA THR A 380 -0.40 -13.54 5.76
C THR A 380 -0.22 -12.07 5.44
N ILE A 381 -0.19 -11.75 4.16
CA ILE A 381 -0.33 -10.40 3.64
C ILE A 381 -1.74 -10.28 3.08
N ILE A 382 -2.50 -9.30 3.55
CA ILE A 382 -3.80 -9.00 2.99
C ILE A 382 -3.73 -7.69 2.21
N THR A 383 -4.36 -7.68 1.04
CA THR A 383 -4.59 -6.48 0.24
C THR A 383 -6.08 -6.22 0.14
N HIS A 384 -6.44 -4.99 -0.11
CA HIS A 384 -7.82 -4.60 -0.36
C HIS A 384 -7.94 -3.79 -1.64
N ASP A 385 -9.16 -3.70 -2.13
CA ASP A 385 -9.52 -2.78 -3.20
C ASP A 385 -10.39 -1.64 -2.69
N SER A 386 -10.79 -0.72 -3.55
CA SER A 386 -11.63 0.42 -3.22
C SER A 386 -13.07 0.01 -2.90
N GLY A 387 -13.78 0.85 -2.18
CA GLY A 387 -15.20 0.68 -1.84
C GLY A 387 -15.45 -0.02 -0.50
N TYR A 388 -16.66 -0.51 -0.33
CA TYR A 388 -17.13 -1.13 0.92
C TYR A 388 -16.28 -2.30 1.43
N PRO A 389 -15.74 -3.20 0.59
CA PRO A 389 -14.85 -4.26 1.07
C PRO A 389 -13.67 -3.74 1.90
N ARG A 390 -13.08 -2.59 1.53
CA ARG A 390 -12.04 -1.92 2.33
C ARG A 390 -12.60 -1.45 3.67
N ASP A 391 -13.71 -0.70 3.65
CA ASP A 391 -14.26 -0.06 4.86
C ASP A 391 -14.75 -1.10 5.87
N GLN A 392 -15.22 -2.23 5.37
CA GLN A 392 -15.60 -3.38 6.19
C GLN A 392 -14.38 -4.13 6.75
N LEU A 393 -13.35 -4.34 5.92
CA LEU A 393 -12.16 -5.12 6.28
C LEU A 393 -11.26 -4.42 7.30
N VAL A 394 -11.03 -3.11 7.13
CA VAL A 394 -10.02 -2.34 7.88
C VAL A 394 -10.15 -2.48 9.40
N PRO A 395 -11.32 -2.28 10.03
CA PRO A 395 -11.46 -2.42 11.49
C PRO A 395 -11.50 -3.87 11.97
N MET A 396 -11.78 -4.84 11.09
CA MET A 396 -12.03 -6.24 11.44
C MET A 396 -10.81 -7.15 11.28
N TRP A 397 -9.92 -6.84 10.34
CA TRP A 397 -8.71 -7.62 10.14
C TRP A 397 -7.61 -7.19 11.11
N LYS A 398 -7.18 -8.09 11.99
CA LYS A 398 -6.06 -7.86 12.91
C LYS A 398 -4.73 -8.13 12.20
N SER A 399 -3.92 -7.11 11.99
CA SER A 399 -2.59 -7.25 11.39
C SER A 399 -1.53 -7.43 12.48
N LEU A 400 -0.78 -8.55 12.46
CA LEU A 400 0.13 -8.94 13.52
C LEU A 400 1.62 -8.71 13.17
N SER A 401 1.93 -8.55 11.90
CA SER A 401 3.31 -8.35 11.44
C SER A 401 3.42 -7.14 10.52
N PRO A 402 4.59 -6.46 10.52
CA PRO A 402 4.83 -5.36 9.57
C PRO A 402 4.58 -5.81 8.13
N ARG A 403 3.90 -4.96 7.37
CA ARG A 403 3.44 -5.25 6.01
C ARG A 403 2.49 -6.45 5.87
N GLY A 404 1.93 -6.95 6.96
CA GLY A 404 0.83 -7.93 6.90
C GLY A 404 -0.48 -7.37 6.34
N TYR A 405 -0.56 -6.05 6.18
CA TYR A 405 -1.67 -5.36 5.51
C TYR A 405 -1.10 -4.28 4.59
N ILE A 406 -1.51 -4.27 3.34
CA ILE A 406 -1.15 -3.23 2.37
C ILE A 406 -2.37 -2.80 1.56
N GLY A 407 -2.41 -1.52 1.22
CA GLY A 407 -3.48 -0.94 0.44
C GLY A 407 -3.23 0.54 0.25
N TRP A 408 -4.10 1.23 -0.48
CA TRP A 408 -4.00 2.65 -0.66
C TRP A 408 -4.42 3.43 0.61
N GLY A 409 -3.90 4.64 0.76
CA GLY A 409 -4.22 5.51 1.89
C GLY A 409 -4.83 6.85 1.51
N LYS A 410 -4.49 7.40 0.37
CA LYS A 410 -4.89 8.75 -0.03
C LYS A 410 -5.61 8.83 -1.38
N SER A 411 -5.30 7.95 -2.33
CA SER A 411 -6.00 7.83 -3.61
C SER A 411 -6.86 6.57 -3.64
N THR A 412 -7.83 6.48 -4.54
CA THR A 412 -8.87 5.43 -4.49
C THR A 412 -9.02 4.72 -5.83
N GLN A 413 -7.91 4.36 -6.44
CA GLN A 413 -7.95 3.63 -7.70
C GLN A 413 -8.70 2.30 -7.53
N LEU A 414 -9.80 2.13 -8.25
CA LEU A 414 -10.55 0.88 -8.29
C LEU A 414 -9.82 -0.14 -9.19
N GLY A 415 -9.79 -1.41 -8.80
CA GLY A 415 -9.06 -2.47 -9.51
C GLY A 415 -7.56 -2.55 -9.20
N TYR A 416 -7.12 -1.90 -8.14
CA TYR A 416 -5.72 -1.83 -7.75
C TYR A 416 -5.24 -3.07 -6.96
N GLY A 417 -6.14 -3.68 -6.18
CA GLY A 417 -5.79 -4.72 -5.20
C GLY A 417 -5.17 -5.97 -5.81
N LEU A 418 -5.59 -6.39 -7.00
CA LEU A 418 -5.07 -7.60 -7.66
C LEU A 418 -3.60 -7.45 -8.06
N GLY A 419 -3.23 -6.35 -8.74
CA GLY A 419 -1.83 -6.09 -9.08
C GLY A 419 -0.97 -5.96 -7.84
N LEU A 420 -1.48 -5.30 -6.80
CA LEU A 420 -0.81 -5.17 -5.51
C LEU A 420 -0.51 -6.53 -4.87
N ALA A 421 -1.46 -7.47 -4.91
CA ALA A 421 -1.29 -8.83 -4.40
C ALA A 421 -0.21 -9.61 -5.17
N ILE A 422 -0.20 -9.51 -6.50
CA ILE A 422 0.83 -10.14 -7.34
C ILE A 422 2.22 -9.61 -6.95
N GLY A 423 2.37 -8.27 -6.84
CA GLY A 423 3.61 -7.64 -6.41
C GLY A 423 4.04 -8.03 -4.99
N ALA A 424 3.08 -8.14 -4.08
CA ALA A 424 3.33 -8.58 -2.70
C ALA A 424 3.85 -10.03 -2.65
N LYS A 425 3.29 -10.92 -3.46
CA LYS A 425 3.73 -12.33 -3.53
C LYS A 425 5.13 -12.46 -4.14
N LEU A 426 5.48 -11.63 -5.11
CA LEU A 426 6.83 -11.55 -5.66
C LEU A 426 7.85 -11.07 -4.61
N ALA A 427 7.46 -10.15 -3.73
CA ALA A 427 8.35 -9.63 -2.68
C ALA A 427 8.48 -10.56 -1.46
N ALA A 428 7.47 -11.37 -1.17
CA ALA A 428 7.41 -12.29 -0.03
C ALA A 428 6.81 -13.64 -0.46
N PRO A 429 7.57 -14.43 -1.25
CA PRO A 429 7.08 -15.69 -1.82
C PRO A 429 6.68 -16.74 -0.78
N GLU A 430 7.25 -16.67 0.43
CA GLU A 430 6.96 -17.56 1.55
C GLU A 430 5.63 -17.27 2.27
N LYS A 431 5.07 -16.06 2.09
CA LYS A 431 3.83 -15.66 2.76
C LYS A 431 2.59 -16.03 1.96
N HIS A 432 1.48 -16.22 2.64
CA HIS A 432 0.17 -16.22 2.02
C HIS A 432 -0.20 -14.78 1.62
N VAL A 433 -0.75 -14.62 0.42
CA VAL A 433 -1.23 -13.32 -0.06
C VAL A 433 -2.70 -13.43 -0.44
N ILE A 434 -3.54 -12.63 0.21
CA ILE A 434 -4.99 -12.60 0.02
C ILE A 434 -5.38 -11.20 -0.44
N ASN A 435 -6.07 -11.12 -1.57
CA ASN A 435 -6.67 -9.89 -2.08
C ASN A 435 -8.18 -9.91 -1.84
N ILE A 436 -8.72 -8.91 -1.14
CA ILE A 436 -10.15 -8.73 -0.93
C ILE A 436 -10.66 -7.61 -1.84
N MET A 437 -11.61 -7.92 -2.69
CA MET A 437 -12.19 -6.93 -3.61
C MET A 437 -13.67 -7.19 -3.88
N GLY A 438 -14.38 -6.15 -4.32
CA GLY A 438 -15.72 -6.28 -4.83
C GLY A 438 -15.72 -6.60 -6.33
N GLU A 439 -16.89 -6.97 -6.86
CA GLU A 439 -17.08 -7.32 -8.27
C GLU A 439 -16.80 -6.14 -9.23
N ALA A 440 -17.10 -4.90 -8.81
CA ALA A 440 -16.77 -3.71 -9.60
C ALA A 440 -15.25 -3.55 -9.78
N ALA A 441 -14.50 -3.78 -8.72
CA ALA A 441 -13.04 -3.74 -8.75
C ALA A 441 -12.46 -4.87 -9.60
N PHE A 442 -12.99 -6.08 -9.47
CA PHE A 442 -12.61 -7.21 -10.31
C PHE A 442 -12.87 -6.92 -11.79
N GLY A 443 -13.99 -6.27 -12.12
CA GLY A 443 -14.29 -5.83 -13.48
C GLY A 443 -13.25 -4.88 -14.10
N MET A 444 -12.47 -4.15 -13.26
CA MET A 444 -11.43 -3.23 -13.72
C MET A 444 -10.10 -3.92 -14.05
N SER A 445 -9.74 -5.00 -13.35
CA SER A 445 -8.41 -5.62 -13.44
C SER A 445 -8.41 -7.14 -13.40
N GLY A 446 -9.56 -7.77 -13.27
CA GLY A 446 -9.68 -9.21 -13.04
C GLY A 446 -9.02 -10.09 -14.10
N LEU A 447 -8.89 -9.61 -15.34
CA LEU A 447 -8.19 -10.35 -16.40
C LEU A 447 -6.69 -10.55 -16.09
N ASP A 448 -6.09 -9.72 -15.23
CA ASP A 448 -4.71 -9.90 -14.76
C ASP A 448 -4.54 -11.06 -13.75
N LEU A 449 -5.64 -11.74 -13.38
CA LEU A 449 -5.52 -13.05 -12.72
C LEU A 449 -4.81 -14.06 -13.62
N GLU A 450 -4.97 -13.97 -14.97
CA GLU A 450 -4.19 -14.74 -15.93
C GLU A 450 -2.70 -14.43 -15.85
N THR A 451 -2.32 -13.18 -15.57
CA THR A 451 -0.91 -12.81 -15.34
C THR A 451 -0.33 -13.59 -14.15
N ALA A 452 -1.09 -13.72 -13.07
CA ALA A 452 -0.66 -14.55 -11.93
C ALA A 452 -0.56 -16.04 -12.30
N VAL A 453 -1.52 -16.57 -13.08
CA VAL A 453 -1.53 -17.96 -13.54
C VAL A 453 -0.32 -18.26 -14.43
N ARG A 454 -0.15 -17.50 -15.49
CA ARG A 454 0.95 -17.67 -16.45
C ARG A 454 2.33 -17.47 -15.83
N SER A 455 2.40 -16.59 -14.83
CA SER A 455 3.64 -16.31 -14.12
C SER A 455 3.87 -17.19 -12.90
N GLU A 456 2.98 -18.15 -12.60
CA GLU A 456 3.07 -19.07 -11.45
C GLU A 456 3.22 -18.33 -10.11
N ILE A 457 2.34 -17.33 -9.88
CA ILE A 457 2.34 -16.49 -8.68
C ILE A 457 1.08 -16.82 -7.85
N PRO A 458 1.16 -17.75 -6.91
CA PRO A 458 -0.01 -18.26 -6.17
C PRO A 458 -0.53 -17.22 -5.16
N ILE A 459 -1.57 -16.50 -5.54
CA ILE A 459 -2.34 -15.59 -4.70
C ILE A 459 -3.77 -16.10 -4.55
N LEU A 460 -4.45 -15.70 -3.48
CA LEU A 460 -5.89 -15.88 -3.32
C LEU A 460 -6.60 -14.55 -3.55
N THR A 461 -7.51 -14.48 -4.50
CA THR A 461 -8.43 -13.35 -4.68
C THR A 461 -9.81 -13.75 -4.14
N VAL A 462 -10.34 -12.98 -3.19
CA VAL A 462 -11.70 -13.13 -2.66
C VAL A 462 -12.55 -12.02 -3.24
N VAL A 463 -13.55 -12.38 -4.02
CA VAL A 463 -14.54 -11.45 -4.59
C VAL A 463 -15.81 -11.50 -3.76
N LEU A 464 -16.10 -10.39 -3.07
CA LEU A 464 -17.39 -10.19 -2.39
C LEU A 464 -18.38 -9.70 -3.42
N ASN A 465 -19.20 -10.61 -3.93
CA ASN A 465 -20.18 -10.35 -4.99
C ASN A 465 -21.57 -10.13 -4.38
N ASN A 466 -21.99 -8.87 -4.28
CA ASN A 466 -23.35 -8.52 -3.88
C ASN A 466 -24.19 -7.96 -5.04
N SER A 467 -23.65 -8.01 -6.25
CA SER A 467 -24.27 -7.60 -7.51
C SER A 467 -24.66 -6.13 -7.60
N VAL A 468 -24.13 -5.26 -6.73
CA VAL A 468 -24.40 -3.83 -6.75
C VAL A 468 -23.20 -2.98 -6.36
N MET A 469 -23.13 -1.78 -6.87
CA MET A 469 -22.30 -0.73 -6.29
C MET A 469 -22.98 -0.23 -5.01
N THR A 470 -22.54 -0.76 -3.87
CA THR A 470 -23.16 -0.52 -2.56
C THR A 470 -23.27 0.96 -2.26
N ASN A 471 -24.43 1.41 -1.78
CA ASN A 471 -24.80 2.78 -1.44
C ASN A 471 -25.04 3.74 -2.61
N TYR A 472 -24.78 3.36 -3.86
CA TYR A 472 -25.05 4.24 -5.01
C TYR A 472 -26.53 4.50 -5.24
N ASN A 473 -27.42 3.60 -4.80
CA ASN A 473 -28.86 3.81 -4.80
C ASN A 473 -29.28 5.08 -4.01
N ASN A 474 -28.52 5.44 -2.97
CA ASN A 474 -28.78 6.65 -2.17
C ASN A 474 -28.29 7.92 -2.88
N HIS A 475 -27.30 7.80 -3.76
CA HIS A 475 -26.73 8.94 -4.49
C HIS A 475 -27.41 9.18 -5.85
N MET A 476 -27.98 8.13 -6.47
CA MET A 476 -28.68 8.22 -7.75
C MET A 476 -29.95 7.37 -7.76
N PRO A 477 -30.96 7.70 -6.91
CA PRO A 477 -32.15 6.87 -6.70
C PRO A 477 -32.99 6.71 -7.98
N GLU A 478 -33.20 7.77 -8.75
CA GLU A 478 -34.01 7.69 -9.98
C GLU A 478 -33.32 6.88 -11.08
N ALA A 479 -32.00 7.07 -11.28
CA ALA A 479 -31.24 6.31 -12.25
C ALA A 479 -31.22 4.81 -11.89
N THR A 480 -31.09 4.50 -10.60
CA THR A 480 -31.17 3.12 -10.10
C THR A 480 -32.54 2.51 -10.33
N LYS A 481 -33.60 3.24 -10.02
CA LYS A 481 -34.98 2.77 -10.15
C LYS A 481 -35.38 2.53 -11.62
N ILE A 482 -34.98 3.42 -12.52
CA ILE A 482 -35.41 3.39 -13.93
C ILE A 482 -34.48 2.50 -14.78
N PHE A 483 -33.16 2.58 -14.54
CA PHE A 483 -32.13 2.01 -15.42
C PHE A 483 -31.23 0.99 -14.75
N ARG A 484 -31.44 0.65 -13.47
CA ARG A 484 -30.63 -0.31 -12.70
C ARG A 484 -29.13 0.11 -12.68
N SER A 485 -28.84 1.41 -12.61
CA SER A 485 -27.51 2.01 -12.83
C SER A 485 -26.46 1.62 -11.79
N ASN A 486 -26.85 1.03 -10.65
CA ASN A 486 -25.94 0.55 -9.61
C ASN A 486 -25.75 -0.96 -9.64
N GLU A 487 -26.46 -1.69 -10.52
CA GLU A 487 -26.38 -3.14 -10.57
C GLU A 487 -25.20 -3.61 -11.41
N LEU A 488 -24.61 -4.72 -10.97
CA LEU A 488 -23.50 -5.40 -11.62
C LEU A 488 -23.86 -6.89 -11.74
N GLY A 489 -23.41 -7.53 -12.80
CA GLY A 489 -23.66 -8.95 -13.01
C GLY A 489 -22.37 -9.71 -13.25
N GLY A 490 -22.43 -11.03 -13.19
CA GLY A 490 -21.33 -11.90 -13.56
C GLY A 490 -21.20 -13.14 -12.69
N ASN A 491 -20.43 -14.11 -13.20
CA ASN A 491 -19.97 -15.27 -12.45
C ASN A 491 -18.43 -15.23 -12.48
N TYR A 492 -17.86 -14.70 -11.45
CA TYR A 492 -16.41 -14.42 -11.38
C TYR A 492 -15.58 -15.68 -11.16
N ALA A 493 -16.15 -16.68 -10.51
CA ALA A 493 -15.52 -18.00 -10.40
C ALA A 493 -15.34 -18.65 -11.78
N LYS A 494 -16.36 -18.60 -12.66
CA LYS A 494 -16.23 -19.11 -14.03
C LYS A 494 -15.26 -18.31 -14.88
N ILE A 495 -15.18 -16.99 -14.68
CA ILE A 495 -14.18 -16.17 -15.36
C ILE A 495 -12.78 -16.61 -14.92
N ALA A 496 -12.54 -16.76 -13.62
CA ALA A 496 -11.26 -17.20 -13.08
C ALA A 496 -10.85 -18.60 -13.57
N GLU A 497 -11.79 -19.53 -13.64
CA GLU A 497 -11.59 -20.85 -14.24
C GLU A 497 -11.17 -20.75 -15.72
N GLY A 498 -11.85 -19.91 -16.50
CA GLY A 498 -11.52 -19.63 -17.90
C GLY A 498 -10.14 -18.98 -18.09
N LEU A 499 -9.60 -18.31 -17.05
CA LEU A 499 -8.24 -17.75 -17.01
C LEU A 499 -7.19 -18.76 -16.50
N GLY A 500 -7.60 -19.98 -16.12
CA GLY A 500 -6.73 -21.05 -15.65
C GLY A 500 -6.47 -21.05 -14.14
N ALA A 501 -7.10 -20.18 -13.37
CA ALA A 501 -7.01 -20.19 -11.91
C ALA A 501 -7.89 -21.30 -11.30
N TYR A 502 -7.55 -21.76 -10.10
CA TYR A 502 -8.50 -22.53 -9.29
C TYR A 502 -9.61 -21.59 -8.82
N SER A 503 -10.86 -22.03 -8.86
CA SER A 503 -11.95 -21.15 -8.45
C SER A 503 -13.07 -21.89 -7.74
N GLU A 504 -13.71 -21.21 -6.81
CA GLU A 504 -14.93 -21.66 -6.15
C GLU A 504 -15.92 -20.50 -5.99
N ARG A 505 -17.20 -20.85 -5.99
CA ARG A 505 -18.31 -19.96 -5.68
C ARG A 505 -19.06 -20.48 -4.47
N VAL A 506 -19.22 -19.63 -3.46
CA VAL A 506 -19.89 -19.94 -2.20
C VAL A 506 -21.12 -19.05 -2.04
N GLU A 507 -22.25 -19.67 -1.74
CA GLU A 507 -23.54 -19.00 -1.54
C GLU A 507 -24.06 -19.21 -0.10
N ASN A 508 -23.52 -20.21 0.62
CA ASN A 508 -23.92 -20.55 1.97
C ASN A 508 -22.74 -20.42 2.94
N PRO A 509 -22.89 -19.72 4.09
CA PRO A 509 -21.80 -19.51 5.06
C PRO A 509 -21.19 -20.82 5.62
N HIS A 510 -21.96 -21.89 5.70
CA HIS A 510 -21.46 -23.19 6.17
C HIS A 510 -20.44 -23.85 5.21
N GLU A 511 -20.40 -23.44 3.95
CA GLU A 511 -19.45 -23.92 2.94
C GLU A 511 -18.11 -23.19 2.99
N LEU A 512 -18.06 -21.98 3.57
CA LEU A 512 -16.88 -21.10 3.56
C LEU A 512 -15.60 -21.79 4.03
N LYS A 513 -15.65 -22.43 5.19
CA LYS A 513 -14.47 -23.09 5.78
C LYS A 513 -13.90 -24.17 4.85
N GLY A 514 -14.77 -24.97 4.23
CA GLY A 514 -14.37 -26.02 3.28
C GLY A 514 -13.78 -25.41 2.00
N ALA A 515 -14.42 -24.39 1.44
CA ALA A 515 -13.96 -23.69 0.25
C ALA A 515 -12.60 -23.00 0.50
N ILE A 516 -12.45 -22.28 1.62
CA ILE A 516 -11.18 -21.65 2.02
C ILE A 516 -10.05 -22.69 2.09
N LYS A 517 -10.31 -23.88 2.65
CA LYS A 517 -9.30 -24.94 2.72
C LYS A 517 -8.89 -25.43 1.34
N ARG A 518 -9.82 -25.57 0.39
CA ARG A 518 -9.51 -26.02 -0.97
C ARG A 518 -8.72 -24.96 -1.75
N VAL A 519 -9.08 -23.66 -1.65
CA VAL A 519 -8.28 -22.59 -2.29
C VAL A 519 -6.89 -22.45 -1.68
N GLN A 520 -6.73 -22.70 -0.36
CA GLN A 520 -5.41 -22.77 0.27
C GLN A 520 -4.55 -23.91 -0.31
N ASN A 521 -5.13 -25.09 -0.46
CA ASN A 521 -4.42 -26.23 -1.06
C ASN A 521 -3.97 -25.91 -2.49
N ALA A 522 -4.85 -25.30 -3.31
CA ALA A 522 -4.49 -24.88 -4.66
C ALA A 522 -3.31 -23.88 -4.66
N ASN A 523 -3.30 -22.90 -3.74
CA ASN A 523 -2.16 -21.99 -3.60
C ASN A 523 -0.88 -22.69 -3.14
N GLN A 524 -0.95 -23.68 -2.26
CA GLN A 524 0.20 -24.47 -1.83
C GLN A 524 0.77 -25.33 -2.97
N GLU A 525 -0.08 -25.74 -3.91
CA GLU A 525 0.30 -26.43 -5.15
C GLU A 525 0.85 -25.46 -6.22
N GLY A 526 1.00 -24.18 -5.89
CA GLY A 526 1.52 -23.15 -6.81
C GLY A 526 0.47 -22.54 -7.75
N ARG A 527 -0.82 -22.82 -7.56
CA ARG A 527 -1.91 -22.34 -8.40
C ARG A 527 -2.56 -21.08 -7.82
N PRO A 528 -2.69 -19.96 -8.55
CA PRO A 528 -3.57 -18.87 -8.17
C PRO A 528 -5.00 -19.32 -7.99
N ALA A 529 -5.71 -18.73 -7.02
CA ALA A 529 -7.07 -19.11 -6.72
C ALA A 529 -7.99 -17.89 -6.60
N LEU A 530 -9.28 -18.09 -6.93
CA LEU A 530 -10.34 -17.12 -6.68
C LEU A 530 -11.47 -17.78 -5.88
N LEU A 531 -11.89 -17.12 -4.83
CA LEU A 531 -13.07 -17.45 -4.05
C LEU A 531 -14.12 -16.35 -4.26
N GLU A 532 -15.16 -16.65 -5.04
CA GLU A 532 -16.33 -15.79 -5.17
C GLU A 532 -17.32 -16.12 -4.03
N VAL A 533 -17.66 -15.11 -3.24
CA VAL A 533 -18.67 -15.24 -2.19
C VAL A 533 -19.87 -14.37 -2.54
N ILE A 534 -21.03 -14.98 -2.67
CA ILE A 534 -22.29 -14.26 -2.83
C ILE A 534 -22.64 -13.64 -1.49
N SER A 535 -22.37 -12.35 -1.38
CA SER A 535 -22.49 -11.61 -0.14
C SER A 535 -23.73 -10.72 -0.12
N LYS A 536 -24.26 -10.48 1.06
CA LYS A 536 -25.34 -9.51 1.23
C LYS A 536 -24.84 -8.08 0.98
N VAL A 537 -25.76 -7.20 0.57
CA VAL A 537 -25.51 -5.76 0.54
C VAL A 537 -25.45 -5.27 2.00
N GLU A 538 -24.26 -4.99 2.47
CA GLU A 538 -24.02 -4.59 3.87
C GLU A 538 -23.60 -3.12 3.92
N HIS A 539 -24.43 -2.28 4.56
CA HIS A 539 -24.20 -0.85 4.72
C HIS A 539 -23.53 -0.48 6.06
N ASN A 540 -23.62 -1.39 7.03
CA ASN A 540 -23.06 -1.14 8.35
C ASN A 540 -21.54 -1.30 8.32
N VAL A 541 -20.82 -0.24 8.72
CA VAL A 541 -19.37 -0.24 8.90
C VAL A 541 -19.04 0.38 10.26
N SER A 542 -18.00 -0.09 10.90
CA SER A 542 -17.55 0.46 12.18
C SER A 542 -17.03 1.90 12.00
N LYS A 543 -17.60 2.88 12.75
CA LYS A 543 -17.29 4.32 12.64
C LYS A 543 -16.97 4.96 13.98
#